data_42d1dfb7e2d97daad7ba5f25d58051e9
#
_entry.id   42d1dfb7e2d97daad7ba5f25d58051e9
#
_cell.length_a   1.000
_cell.length_b   1.000
_cell.length_c   1.000
_cell.angle_alpha   90.00
_cell.angle_beta   90.00
_cell.angle_gamma   90.00
#
_symmetry.space_group_name_H-M   'P 1'
#
loop_
_entity.id
_entity.type
_entity.pdbx_description
1 polymer ?
#
loop_
_entity_poly.entity_id
_entity_poly.type
_entity_poly.pdbx_seq_one_letter_code
_entity_poly.pdbx_strand_id
1 'polypeptide(L)'
;YPVPDSLHTNPVQHCAAMAITQDVNTGAGWSQFAQPDQALRNGTLTFVKAQGRTFAITCQHVVDHYRRVVAASGDTASHSMRTMLNGFYIVQDRFIQPSTQFGDPAPDIAIREINPDHIAHIGKVPIDLDALPDAPGDIRHGYAVGFPEQLKYHKHDGKPGHRVSMPNVAVIAELPALPTRRFTMFSELNNPPHDIDYSGMSGGPIFWTTKDAYGLLGIIYEGGPGQHADSIYVYGELATPDIVRGWIGQCQPLR
;
A
#
# COMPACT_ATOMS: atom_id res chain seq x y z
N TYR A 1 17.68 -12.95 8.18
CA TYR A 1 17.42 -12.79 6.75
C TYR A 1 18.11 -11.52 6.27
N PRO A 2 18.74 -11.53 5.11
CA PRO A 2 19.44 -10.36 4.61
C PRO A 2 18.43 -9.31 4.13
N VAL A 3 18.44 -8.15 4.79
CA VAL A 3 17.69 -6.96 4.39
C VAL A 3 18.67 -5.81 4.33
N PRO A 4 18.77 -5.05 3.24
CA PRO A 4 19.66 -3.91 3.15
C PRO A 4 19.35 -2.86 4.23
N ASP A 5 20.39 -2.21 4.74
CA ASP A 5 20.29 -1.22 5.83
C ASP A 5 19.30 -0.09 5.53
N SER A 6 19.25 0.37 4.27
CA SER A 6 18.33 1.41 3.85
C SER A 6 16.85 1.02 4.02
N LEU A 7 16.51 -0.24 3.67
CA LEU A 7 15.15 -0.76 3.82
C LEU A 7 14.86 -1.11 5.28
N HIS A 8 15.85 -1.61 6.02
CA HIS A 8 15.72 -1.92 7.44
C HIS A 8 15.50 -0.65 8.28
N THR A 9 16.24 0.43 7.99
CA THR A 9 16.14 1.70 8.71
C THR A 9 14.85 2.46 8.40
N ASN A 10 14.36 2.38 7.15
CA ASN A 10 13.13 3.04 6.73
C ASN A 10 12.28 2.12 5.84
N PRO A 11 11.62 1.11 6.44
CA PRO A 11 10.85 0.12 5.68
C PRO A 11 9.71 0.74 4.88
N VAL A 12 9.20 1.90 5.29
CA VAL A 12 8.07 2.60 4.66
C VAL A 12 8.48 3.74 3.74
N GLN A 13 9.74 3.82 3.34
CA GLN A 13 10.19 4.91 2.46
C GLN A 13 9.46 4.94 1.11
N HIS A 14 8.98 3.79 0.63
CA HIS A 14 8.33 3.62 -0.66
C HIS A 14 6.80 3.50 -0.59
N CYS A 15 6.23 3.61 0.60
CA CYS A 15 4.79 3.45 0.78
C CYS A 15 4.24 4.38 1.85
N ALA A 16 2.93 4.58 1.83
CA ALA A 16 2.22 5.39 2.82
C ALA A 16 0.87 4.77 3.17
N ALA A 17 0.44 4.97 4.42
CA ALA A 17 -0.93 4.68 4.79
C ALA A 17 -1.89 5.60 4.04
N MET A 18 -2.98 5.04 3.57
CA MET A 18 -4.08 5.74 2.94
C MET A 18 -5.35 5.47 3.73
N ALA A 19 -6.08 6.52 4.07
CA ALA A 19 -7.39 6.41 4.72
C ALA A 19 -8.50 6.98 3.84
N ILE A 20 -9.67 6.36 3.94
CA ILE A 20 -10.92 6.92 3.41
C ILE A 20 -11.51 7.79 4.50
N THR A 21 -11.64 9.08 4.24
CA THR A 21 -12.13 10.06 5.21
C THR A 21 -13.43 10.67 4.73
N GLN A 22 -14.34 10.92 5.67
CA GLN A 22 -15.49 11.77 5.40
C GLN A 22 -15.06 13.22 5.52
N ASP A 23 -15.35 14.01 4.50
CA ASP A 23 -15.06 15.44 4.49
C ASP A 23 -16.27 16.20 5.06
N VAL A 24 -16.07 16.87 6.19
CA VAL A 24 -17.08 17.76 6.75
C VAL A 24 -16.78 19.18 6.26
N ASN A 25 -17.72 19.78 5.53
CA ASN A 25 -17.62 21.17 5.14
C ASN A 25 -17.88 22.05 6.36
N THR A 26 -16.82 22.58 6.96
CA THR A 26 -16.91 23.44 8.15
C THR A 26 -17.18 24.92 7.82
N GLY A 27 -17.43 25.26 6.55
CA GLY A 27 -17.58 26.65 6.10
C GLY A 27 -16.25 27.43 6.05
N ALA A 28 -15.19 26.90 6.63
CA ALA A 28 -13.85 27.50 6.66
C ALA A 28 -12.92 26.98 5.54
N GLY A 29 -13.44 26.17 4.63
CA GLY A 29 -12.65 25.58 3.55
C GLY A 29 -11.72 24.43 3.96
N TRP A 30 -11.76 24.00 5.22
CA TRP A 30 -10.95 22.90 5.74
C TRP A 30 -11.83 21.68 6.02
N SER A 31 -11.51 20.55 5.43
CA SER A 31 -12.15 19.30 5.79
C SER A 31 -11.65 18.83 7.15
N GLN A 32 -12.54 18.74 8.13
CA GLN A 32 -12.26 18.06 9.39
C GLN A 32 -12.69 16.60 9.27
N PHE A 33 -11.96 15.71 9.93
CA PHE A 33 -12.41 14.34 10.08
C PHE A 33 -13.72 14.32 10.86
N ALA A 34 -14.77 13.78 10.27
CA ALA A 34 -15.98 13.48 11.02
C ALA A 34 -15.66 12.35 11.99
N GLN A 35 -15.79 12.64 13.23
CA GLN A 35 -15.78 11.76 14.40
C GLN A 35 -14.70 10.67 14.53
N PRO A 36 -14.02 10.61 15.67
CA PRO A 36 -12.96 9.62 15.96
C PRO A 36 -13.41 8.16 15.92
N ASP A 37 -14.70 7.91 16.11
CA ASP A 37 -15.27 6.57 16.28
C ASP A 37 -15.73 5.91 14.97
N GLN A 38 -15.76 6.64 13.88
CA GLN A 38 -15.95 6.00 12.58
C GLN A 38 -14.65 5.30 12.19
N ALA A 39 -14.71 3.98 12.07
CA ALA A 39 -13.61 3.16 11.62
C ALA A 39 -13.13 3.65 10.25
N LEU A 40 -12.11 4.52 10.27
CA LEU A 40 -11.43 4.94 9.06
C LEU A 40 -10.81 3.70 8.44
N ARG A 41 -11.47 3.14 7.43
CA ARG A 41 -10.87 2.05 6.69
C ARG A 41 -9.66 2.59 5.95
N ASN A 42 -8.57 1.87 6.03
CA ASN A 42 -7.33 2.25 5.40
C ASN A 42 -6.82 1.15 4.48
N GLY A 43 -5.94 1.56 3.61
CA GLY A 43 -5.10 0.71 2.80
C GLY A 43 -3.68 1.25 2.81
N THR A 44 -2.84 0.65 2.00
CA THR A 44 -1.48 1.10 1.77
C THR A 44 -1.34 1.55 0.31
N LEU A 45 -0.59 2.62 0.07
CA LEU A 45 -0.16 3.04 -1.25
C LEU A 45 1.31 2.72 -1.43
N THR A 46 1.68 2.07 -2.51
CA THR A 46 3.06 1.89 -2.96
C THR A 46 3.37 2.90 -4.07
N PHE A 47 4.52 3.55 -3.99
CA PHE A 47 4.96 4.53 -4.98
C PHE A 47 6.06 3.96 -5.87
N VAL A 48 5.87 4.08 -7.18
CA VAL A 48 6.82 3.62 -8.18
C VAL A 48 7.10 4.72 -9.21
N LYS A 49 8.28 4.68 -9.80
CA LYS A 49 8.68 5.55 -10.91
C LYS A 49 9.15 4.70 -12.08
N ALA A 50 8.71 5.02 -13.26
CA ALA A 50 9.18 4.43 -14.51
C ALA A 50 9.04 5.42 -15.65
N GLN A 51 9.99 5.42 -16.57
CA GLN A 51 9.99 6.28 -17.78
C GLN A 51 9.78 7.76 -17.45
N GLY A 52 10.37 8.24 -16.34
CA GLY A 52 10.24 9.62 -15.89
C GLY A 52 8.89 9.99 -15.25
N ARG A 53 7.92 9.06 -15.17
CA ARG A 53 6.59 9.26 -14.60
C ARG A 53 6.50 8.57 -13.24
N THR A 54 5.66 9.09 -12.35
CA THR A 54 5.47 8.56 -10.99
C THR A 54 4.04 8.08 -10.79
N PHE A 55 3.89 6.95 -10.12
CA PHE A 55 2.60 6.27 -9.93
C PHE A 55 2.38 5.87 -8.48
N ALA A 56 1.12 5.85 -8.08
CA ALA A 56 0.64 5.21 -6.86
C ALA A 56 -0.08 3.91 -7.22
N ILE A 57 0.22 2.86 -6.49
CA ILE A 57 -0.39 1.52 -6.62
C ILE A 57 -1.04 1.17 -5.30
N THR A 58 -2.24 0.61 -5.35
CA THR A 58 -2.95 -0.02 -4.23
C THR A 58 -3.76 -1.21 -4.75
N CYS A 59 -4.56 -1.84 -3.89
CA CYS A 59 -5.47 -2.88 -4.34
C CYS A 59 -6.77 -2.31 -4.92
N GLN A 60 -7.32 -3.01 -5.92
CA GLN A 60 -8.58 -2.62 -6.54
C GLN A 60 -9.73 -2.63 -5.53
N HIS A 61 -9.80 -3.65 -4.66
CA HIS A 61 -10.85 -3.73 -3.64
C HIS A 61 -10.85 -2.55 -2.66
N VAL A 62 -9.70 -1.91 -2.41
CA VAL A 62 -9.58 -0.69 -1.58
C VAL A 62 -10.24 0.49 -2.29
N VAL A 63 -9.98 0.66 -3.59
CA VAL A 63 -10.60 1.71 -4.41
C VAL A 63 -12.11 1.45 -4.57
N ASP A 64 -12.51 0.20 -4.78
CA ASP A 64 -13.93 -0.16 -4.89
C ASP A 64 -14.68 0.07 -3.56
N HIS A 65 -14.00 -0.10 -2.43
CA HIS A 65 -14.59 0.26 -1.15
C HIS A 65 -14.85 1.77 -1.07
N TYR A 66 -13.89 2.60 -1.44
CA TYR A 66 -14.06 4.04 -1.53
C TYR A 66 -15.23 4.42 -2.45
N ARG A 67 -15.29 3.86 -3.65
CA ARG A 67 -16.39 4.11 -4.61
C ARG A 67 -17.76 3.75 -4.06
N ARG A 68 -17.85 2.63 -3.34
CA ARG A 68 -19.11 2.21 -2.66
C ARG A 68 -19.52 3.17 -1.56
N VAL A 69 -18.56 3.67 -0.75
CA VAL A 69 -18.85 4.65 0.30
C VAL A 69 -19.36 5.95 -0.29
N VAL A 70 -18.70 6.46 -1.35
CA VAL A 70 -19.12 7.66 -2.07
C VAL A 70 -20.52 7.49 -2.67
N ALA A 71 -20.77 6.36 -3.34
CA ALA A 71 -22.08 6.08 -3.94
C ALA A 71 -23.20 6.00 -2.90
N ALA A 72 -22.92 5.41 -1.73
CA ALA A 72 -23.89 5.31 -0.64
C ALA A 72 -24.19 6.67 0.03
N SER A 73 -23.25 7.61 0.02
CA SER A 73 -23.45 8.95 0.60
C SER A 73 -24.30 9.85 -0.27
N GLY A 74 -24.44 9.57 -1.56
CA GLY A 74 -25.13 10.43 -2.53
C GLY A 74 -24.39 11.73 -2.86
N ASP A 75 -23.25 12.00 -2.23
CA ASP A 75 -22.43 13.19 -2.43
C ASP A 75 -20.97 12.83 -2.67
N THR A 76 -20.49 13.03 -3.88
CA THR A 76 -19.10 12.73 -4.28
C THR A 76 -18.07 13.62 -3.59
N ALA A 77 -18.47 14.76 -3.04
CA ALA A 77 -17.59 15.67 -2.30
C ALA A 77 -17.46 15.31 -0.82
N SER A 78 -18.27 14.37 -0.32
CA SER A 78 -18.32 14.02 1.11
C SER A 78 -17.19 13.12 1.59
N HIS A 79 -16.47 12.49 0.68
CA HIS A 79 -15.40 11.53 1.03
C HIS A 79 -14.17 11.73 0.14
N SER A 80 -13.01 11.47 0.71
CA SER A 80 -11.73 11.45 -0.02
C SER A 80 -10.82 10.32 0.45
N MET A 81 -9.93 9.90 -0.43
CA MET A 81 -8.79 9.06 -0.07
C MET A 81 -7.59 9.96 0.24
N ARG A 82 -7.01 9.80 1.42
CA ARG A 82 -5.90 10.65 1.88
C ARG A 82 -4.72 9.84 2.39
N THR A 83 -3.52 10.30 2.09
CA THR A 83 -2.33 9.81 2.78
C THR A 83 -2.24 10.44 4.17
N MET A 84 -1.95 9.61 5.18
CA MET A 84 -1.88 10.02 6.58
C MET A 84 -0.43 10.39 6.96
N LEU A 85 0.07 11.50 6.43
CA LEU A 85 1.41 12.02 6.70
C LEU A 85 1.35 13.54 6.95
N ASN A 86 2.47 14.17 7.28
CA ASN A 86 2.64 15.58 7.68
C ASN A 86 2.16 16.61 6.63
N GLY A 87 1.03 16.50 6.13
CA GLY A 87 0.42 17.29 5.09
C GLY A 87 -0.46 16.35 4.30
N PHE A 88 -1.72 16.59 4.35
CA PHE A 88 -2.70 15.75 3.68
C PHE A 88 -2.51 15.84 2.18
N TYR A 89 -2.14 14.71 1.57
CA TYR A 89 -2.27 14.57 0.14
C TYR A 89 -3.61 13.90 -0.17
N ILE A 90 -4.46 14.59 -0.89
CA ILE A 90 -5.74 14.04 -1.35
C ILE A 90 -5.48 13.23 -2.60
N VAL A 91 -5.73 11.94 -2.51
CA VAL A 91 -5.73 11.06 -3.68
C VAL A 91 -7.13 11.12 -4.29
N GLN A 92 -7.27 11.82 -5.42
CA GLN A 92 -8.52 11.79 -6.17
C GLN A 92 -8.69 10.42 -6.85
N ASP A 93 -9.94 9.96 -6.97
CA ASP A 93 -10.23 8.71 -7.67
C ASP A 93 -9.99 8.85 -9.18
N ARG A 94 -8.77 8.53 -9.59
CA ARG A 94 -8.37 8.34 -10.98
C ARG A 94 -7.65 7.00 -11.16
N PHE A 95 -7.86 6.10 -10.23
CA PHE A 95 -7.29 4.77 -10.32
C PHE A 95 -7.96 3.98 -11.44
N ILE A 96 -7.13 3.26 -12.20
CA ILE A 96 -7.58 2.26 -13.15
C ILE A 96 -7.18 0.88 -12.64
N GLN A 97 -8.00 -0.11 -12.90
CA GLN A 97 -7.63 -1.51 -12.77
C GLN A 97 -6.97 -1.94 -14.08
N PRO A 98 -5.70 -2.38 -14.07
CA PRO A 98 -5.06 -2.83 -15.31
C PRO A 98 -5.73 -4.11 -15.81
N SER A 99 -5.88 -4.21 -17.13
CA SER A 99 -6.30 -5.45 -17.77
C SER A 99 -5.13 -6.43 -17.85
N THR A 100 -5.44 -7.71 -17.84
CA THR A 100 -4.49 -8.78 -18.18
C THR A 100 -4.55 -9.06 -19.68
N GLN A 101 -3.46 -9.61 -20.20
CA GLN A 101 -3.48 -10.16 -21.55
C GLN A 101 -4.15 -11.55 -21.52
N PHE A 102 -4.86 -11.91 -22.57
CA PHE A 102 -5.36 -13.28 -22.83
C PHE A 102 -6.47 -13.83 -21.92
N GLY A 103 -7.34 -12.99 -21.40
CA GLY A 103 -8.57 -13.45 -20.73
C GLY A 103 -8.39 -13.93 -19.30
N ASP A 104 -7.21 -13.78 -18.72
CA ASP A 104 -7.02 -13.98 -17.28
C ASP A 104 -7.85 -12.97 -16.47
N PRO A 105 -8.31 -13.32 -15.27
CA PRO A 105 -8.98 -12.36 -14.41
C PRO A 105 -8.10 -11.14 -14.18
N ALA A 106 -8.68 -9.93 -14.15
CA ALA A 106 -7.93 -8.72 -13.84
C ALA A 106 -7.23 -8.84 -12.47
N PRO A 107 -6.01 -8.27 -12.31
CA PRO A 107 -5.34 -8.28 -11.01
C PRO A 107 -6.12 -7.44 -10.01
N ASP A 108 -6.00 -7.78 -8.72
CA ASP A 108 -6.54 -6.94 -7.64
C ASP A 108 -5.62 -5.73 -7.40
N ILE A 109 -5.38 -4.98 -8.45
CA ILE A 109 -4.49 -3.82 -8.48
C ILE A 109 -5.25 -2.62 -9.01
N ALA A 110 -5.03 -1.49 -8.38
CA ALA A 110 -5.42 -0.17 -8.87
C ALA A 110 -4.18 0.72 -8.96
N ILE A 111 -4.00 1.35 -10.10
CA ILE A 111 -2.84 2.19 -10.39
C ILE A 111 -3.27 3.54 -10.96
N ARG A 112 -2.55 4.60 -10.60
CA ARG A 112 -2.73 5.93 -11.19
C ARG A 112 -1.41 6.68 -11.26
N GLU A 113 -1.29 7.58 -12.23
CA GLU A 113 -0.20 8.55 -12.26
C GLU A 113 -0.43 9.65 -11.21
N ILE A 114 0.63 10.08 -10.56
CA ILE A 114 0.63 11.15 -9.55
C ILE A 114 1.79 12.11 -9.80
N ASN A 115 1.63 13.36 -9.31
CA ASN A 115 2.71 14.34 -9.38
C ASN A 115 3.85 13.94 -8.44
N PRO A 116 5.11 13.86 -8.91
CA PRO A 116 6.27 13.52 -8.09
C PRO A 116 6.48 14.49 -6.90
N ASP A 117 6.11 15.76 -7.05
CA ASP A 117 6.21 16.75 -5.97
C ASP A 117 5.36 16.38 -4.76
N HIS A 118 4.24 15.69 -4.97
CA HIS A 118 3.38 15.22 -3.88
C HIS A 118 4.07 14.12 -3.07
N ILE A 119 4.83 13.24 -3.72
CA ILE A 119 5.59 12.18 -3.04
C ILE A 119 6.72 12.79 -2.22
N ALA A 120 7.45 13.75 -2.79
CA ALA A 120 8.50 14.48 -2.08
C ALA A 120 7.93 15.25 -0.87
N HIS A 121 6.76 15.89 -1.03
CA HIS A 121 6.10 16.64 0.04
C HIS A 121 5.75 15.75 1.25
N ILE A 122 5.32 14.51 1.02
CA ILE A 122 5.03 13.56 2.09
C ILE A 122 6.28 12.80 2.57
N GLY A 123 7.48 13.17 2.11
CA GLY A 123 8.75 12.59 2.55
C GLY A 123 8.96 11.15 2.08
N LYS A 124 8.38 10.77 0.94
CA LYS A 124 8.52 9.43 0.35
C LYS A 124 9.39 9.45 -0.89
N VAL A 125 9.90 8.28 -1.23
CA VAL A 125 10.75 8.05 -2.42
C VAL A 125 10.10 6.95 -3.25
N PRO A 126 9.75 7.19 -4.51
CA PRO A 126 9.21 6.12 -5.36
C PRO A 126 10.29 5.07 -5.65
N ILE A 127 9.87 3.81 -5.78
CA ILE A 127 10.73 2.73 -6.27
C ILE A 127 11.03 3.03 -7.74
N ASP A 128 12.29 3.25 -8.09
CA ASP A 128 12.71 3.52 -9.47
C ASP A 128 12.84 2.20 -10.24
N LEU A 129 11.81 1.84 -10.98
CA LEU A 129 11.76 0.57 -11.72
C LEU A 129 12.78 0.51 -12.86
N ASP A 130 13.29 1.65 -13.32
CA ASP A 130 14.28 1.70 -14.40
C ASP A 130 15.71 1.51 -13.86
N ALA A 131 15.91 1.68 -12.57
CA ALA A 131 17.20 1.54 -11.87
C ALA A 131 17.30 0.28 -11.00
N LEU A 132 16.22 -0.52 -10.89
CA LEU A 132 16.25 -1.73 -10.08
C LEU A 132 17.15 -2.79 -10.72
N PRO A 133 17.96 -3.50 -9.91
CA PRO A 133 18.64 -4.70 -10.38
C PRO A 133 17.62 -5.80 -10.68
N ASP A 134 18.03 -6.73 -11.54
CA ASP A 134 17.25 -7.93 -11.81
C ASP A 134 17.09 -8.76 -10.53
N ALA A 135 15.92 -9.36 -10.39
CA ALA A 135 15.66 -10.25 -9.28
C ALA A 135 16.55 -11.50 -9.36
N PRO A 136 17.17 -11.93 -8.25
CA PRO A 136 17.89 -13.22 -8.23
C PRO A 136 17.00 -14.38 -8.65
N GLY A 137 17.58 -15.36 -9.35
CA GLY A 137 16.83 -16.54 -9.78
C GLY A 137 16.40 -17.50 -8.64
N ASP A 138 16.94 -17.29 -7.43
CA ASP A 138 16.73 -18.13 -6.25
C ASP A 138 16.10 -17.37 -5.07
N ILE A 139 15.18 -16.45 -5.36
CA ILE A 139 14.44 -15.71 -4.31
C ILE A 139 13.73 -16.70 -3.39
N ARG A 140 14.09 -16.68 -2.11
CA ARG A 140 13.51 -17.54 -1.09
C ARG A 140 12.66 -16.81 -0.06
N HIS A 141 12.76 -15.49 -0.01
CA HIS A 141 12.09 -14.66 0.99
C HIS A 141 11.59 -13.38 0.36
N GLY A 142 10.45 -12.93 0.87
CA GLY A 142 9.89 -11.62 0.61
C GLY A 142 9.89 -10.76 1.87
N TYR A 143 10.03 -9.46 1.68
CA TYR A 143 9.90 -8.45 2.72
C TYR A 143 8.68 -7.60 2.42
N ALA A 144 7.60 -7.84 3.15
CA ALA A 144 6.30 -7.18 2.96
C ALA A 144 6.12 -6.03 3.96
N VAL A 145 5.62 -4.89 3.51
CA VAL A 145 5.43 -3.71 4.36
C VAL A 145 4.05 -3.11 4.16
N GLY A 146 3.38 -2.74 5.25
CA GLY A 146 2.08 -2.08 5.17
C GLY A 146 1.63 -1.50 6.49
N PHE A 147 0.40 -0.99 6.53
CA PHE A 147 -0.16 -0.30 7.68
C PHE A 147 -1.45 -1.00 8.16
N PRO A 148 -1.35 -1.96 9.09
CA PRO A 148 -2.51 -2.66 9.62
C PRO A 148 -3.50 -1.69 10.27
N GLU A 149 -4.78 -1.83 9.93
CA GLU A 149 -5.85 -0.98 10.44
C GLU A 149 -6.00 -1.10 11.96
N GLN A 150 -5.84 -2.30 12.48
CA GLN A 150 -5.99 -2.59 13.90
C GLN A 150 -4.95 -1.88 14.79
N LEU A 151 -3.77 -1.58 14.26
CA LEU A 151 -2.71 -0.87 14.99
C LEU A 151 -2.89 0.64 15.01
N LYS A 152 -3.89 1.16 14.33
CA LYS A 152 -4.23 2.57 14.29
C LYS A 152 -4.73 3.03 15.66
N TYR A 153 -4.22 4.16 16.14
CA TYR A 153 -4.67 4.75 17.38
C TYR A 153 -4.72 6.28 17.34
N HIS A 154 -5.63 6.86 18.10
CA HIS A 154 -5.76 8.30 18.24
C HIS A 154 -4.72 8.82 19.25
N LYS A 155 -3.98 9.85 18.86
CA LYS A 155 -3.08 10.58 19.77
C LYS A 155 -3.83 11.71 20.44
N HIS A 156 -3.91 11.65 21.77
CA HIS A 156 -4.39 12.73 22.62
C HIS A 156 -3.18 13.46 23.25
N ASP A 157 -2.56 14.36 22.51
CA ASP A 157 -1.38 15.10 22.97
C ASP A 157 -1.70 16.54 23.46
N GLY A 158 -2.98 16.82 23.71
CA GLY A 158 -3.44 18.13 24.18
C GLY A 158 -3.43 19.25 23.12
N LYS A 159 -3.01 18.93 21.89
CA LYS A 159 -3.04 19.88 20.78
C LYS A 159 -4.39 19.88 20.07
N PRO A 160 -4.85 21.02 19.58
CA PRO A 160 -6.09 21.07 18.82
C PRO A 160 -5.99 20.22 17.54
N GLY A 161 -7.02 19.44 17.26
CA GLY A 161 -7.13 18.57 16.10
C GLY A 161 -7.03 17.07 16.44
N HIS A 162 -7.58 16.26 15.58
CA HIS A 162 -7.52 14.79 15.70
C HIS A 162 -6.25 14.29 14.99
N ARG A 163 -5.39 13.63 15.76
CA ARG A 163 -4.19 12.97 15.23
C ARG A 163 -4.37 11.47 15.30
N VAL A 164 -4.15 10.83 14.18
CA VAL A 164 -4.14 9.37 14.09
C VAL A 164 -2.72 8.91 13.85
N SER A 165 -2.24 8.01 14.67
CA SER A 165 -0.99 7.29 14.41
C SER A 165 -1.33 5.99 13.70
N MET A 166 -0.60 5.69 12.63
CA MET A 166 -0.75 4.46 11.86
C MET A 166 0.61 3.76 11.82
N PRO A 167 0.90 2.90 12.81
CA PRO A 167 2.13 2.11 12.82
C PRO A 167 2.20 1.23 11.58
N ASN A 168 3.40 1.09 11.04
CA ASN A 168 3.65 0.11 9.99
C ASN A 168 4.07 -1.24 10.59
N VAL A 169 3.82 -2.29 9.83
CA VAL A 169 4.35 -3.64 10.06
C VAL A 169 5.19 -4.04 8.87
N ALA A 170 6.33 -4.65 9.14
CA ALA A 170 7.17 -5.30 8.16
C ALA A 170 7.24 -6.80 8.49
N VAL A 171 6.99 -7.62 7.49
CA VAL A 171 7.00 -9.09 7.61
C VAL A 171 8.04 -9.66 6.66
N ILE A 172 8.98 -10.42 7.21
CA ILE A 172 9.88 -11.26 6.41
C ILE A 172 9.27 -12.64 6.39
N ALA A 173 9.02 -13.18 5.21
CA ALA A 173 8.37 -14.45 5.06
C ALA A 173 8.97 -15.28 3.92
N GLU A 174 8.91 -16.60 4.05
CA GLU A 174 9.40 -17.52 3.04
C GLU A 174 8.49 -17.54 1.82
N LEU A 175 9.12 -17.68 0.66
CA LEU A 175 8.48 -17.95 -0.62
C LEU A 175 8.64 -19.45 -0.91
N PRO A 176 7.58 -20.26 -0.78
CA PRO A 176 7.68 -21.71 -0.95
C PRO A 176 7.96 -22.14 -2.40
N ALA A 177 7.69 -21.26 -3.36
CA ALA A 177 7.95 -21.47 -4.79
C ALA A 177 8.27 -20.14 -5.47
N LEU A 178 8.82 -20.18 -6.68
CA LEU A 178 8.96 -19.00 -7.53
C LEU A 178 7.58 -18.37 -7.73
N PRO A 179 7.45 -17.05 -7.52
CA PRO A 179 6.19 -16.37 -7.64
C PRO A 179 5.58 -16.54 -9.02
N THR A 180 4.34 -16.99 -9.03
CA THR A 180 3.43 -16.89 -10.18
C THR A 180 2.64 -15.60 -10.06
N ARG A 181 1.58 -15.44 -10.82
CA ARG A 181 0.71 -14.26 -10.77
C ARG A 181 0.27 -13.89 -9.35
N ARG A 182 -0.23 -14.87 -8.58
CA ARG A 182 -0.50 -14.75 -7.14
C ARG A 182 0.38 -15.72 -6.38
N PHE A 183 0.88 -15.26 -5.24
CA PHE A 183 1.74 -16.07 -4.41
C PHE A 183 1.45 -15.83 -2.93
N THR A 184 1.87 -16.79 -2.13
CA THR A 184 1.74 -16.73 -0.69
C THR A 184 3.13 -16.77 -0.07
N MET A 185 3.35 -15.88 0.88
CA MET A 185 4.51 -15.92 1.76
C MET A 185 4.08 -16.42 3.12
N PHE A 186 4.93 -17.15 3.77
CA PHE A 186 4.68 -17.75 5.07
C PHE A 186 5.80 -17.41 6.04
N SER A 187 5.45 -17.02 7.26
CA SER A 187 6.41 -16.80 8.34
C SER A 187 5.92 -17.50 9.60
N GLU A 188 6.75 -18.35 10.18
CA GLU A 188 6.57 -18.85 11.53
C GLU A 188 7.08 -17.80 12.52
N LEU A 189 6.29 -17.52 13.54
CA LEU A 189 6.62 -16.57 14.59
C LEU A 189 6.75 -17.31 15.92
N ASN A 190 7.89 -17.16 16.59
CA ASN A 190 8.09 -17.76 17.93
C ASN A 190 7.17 -17.17 19.02
N ASN A 191 6.47 -16.11 18.72
CA ASN A 191 5.49 -15.49 19.61
C ASN A 191 4.65 -14.51 18.79
N PRO A 192 3.73 -15.01 17.95
CA PRO A 192 2.93 -14.12 17.12
C PRO A 192 2.14 -13.20 18.02
N PRO A 193 2.04 -11.92 17.68
CA PRO A 193 1.08 -11.08 18.34
C PRO A 193 -0.30 -11.67 18.05
N HIS A 194 -0.93 -12.21 19.12
CA HIS A 194 -2.27 -12.76 19.03
C HIS A 194 -3.20 -11.67 18.51
N ASP A 195 -4.03 -12.00 17.53
CA ASP A 195 -5.11 -11.18 17.00
C ASP A 195 -4.72 -9.99 16.10
N ILE A 196 -3.55 -9.96 15.48
CA ILE A 196 -3.32 -8.95 14.44
C ILE A 196 -4.07 -9.31 13.16
N ASP A 197 -5.10 -8.53 12.87
CA ASP A 197 -5.71 -8.44 11.56
C ASP A 197 -4.81 -7.58 10.64
N TYR A 198 -4.31 -8.16 9.56
CA TYR A 198 -3.48 -7.47 8.57
C TYR A 198 -4.32 -6.66 7.55
N SER A 199 -5.63 -6.50 7.79
CA SER A 199 -6.47 -5.56 7.07
C SER A 199 -5.82 -4.16 7.07
N GLY A 200 -5.82 -3.49 5.92
CA GLY A 200 -5.13 -2.21 5.76
C GLY A 200 -3.70 -2.31 5.20
N MET A 201 -3.07 -3.48 5.21
CA MET A 201 -1.81 -3.68 4.50
C MET A 201 -1.99 -3.79 2.97
N SER A 202 -3.20 -4.04 2.49
CA SER A 202 -3.53 -4.14 1.06
C SER A 202 -3.02 -2.92 0.28
N GLY A 203 -2.26 -3.16 -0.76
CA GLY A 203 -1.55 -2.15 -1.54
C GLY A 203 -0.10 -1.90 -1.10
N GLY A 204 0.36 -2.53 -0.03
CA GLY A 204 1.74 -2.43 0.44
C GLY A 204 2.71 -3.21 -0.45
N PRO A 205 3.98 -2.76 -0.57
CA PRO A 205 4.98 -3.42 -1.38
C PRO A 205 5.47 -4.72 -0.74
N ILE A 206 5.78 -5.69 -1.58
CA ILE A 206 6.57 -6.87 -1.26
C ILE A 206 7.87 -6.76 -2.04
N PHE A 207 8.98 -6.79 -1.33
CA PHE A 207 10.31 -6.76 -1.91
C PHE A 207 10.96 -8.14 -1.88
N TRP A 208 11.69 -8.49 -2.92
CA TRP A 208 12.78 -9.45 -2.78
C TRP A 208 13.98 -8.73 -2.17
N THR A 209 14.78 -9.41 -1.37
CA THR A 209 15.93 -8.81 -0.69
C THR A 209 17.14 -9.72 -0.73
N THR A 210 18.30 -9.09 -0.84
CA THR A 210 19.61 -9.67 -0.56
C THR A 210 20.31 -8.83 0.50
N LYS A 211 21.55 -9.12 0.85
CA LYS A 211 22.31 -8.31 1.79
C LYS A 211 22.50 -6.87 1.31
N ASP A 212 22.69 -6.67 0.01
CA ASP A 212 23.14 -5.39 -0.56
C ASP A 212 22.12 -4.75 -1.49
N ALA A 213 21.03 -5.44 -1.84
CA ALA A 213 20.06 -5.00 -2.81
C ALA A 213 18.64 -5.47 -2.46
N TYR A 214 17.66 -4.77 -2.99
CA TYR A 214 16.26 -5.17 -2.98
C TYR A 214 15.56 -4.66 -4.24
N GLY A 215 14.44 -5.27 -4.57
CA GLY A 215 13.59 -4.81 -5.66
C GLY A 215 12.14 -5.21 -5.45
N LEU A 216 11.26 -4.59 -6.22
CA LEU A 216 9.84 -4.89 -6.15
C LEU A 216 9.55 -6.30 -6.67
N LEU A 217 8.85 -7.09 -5.86
CA LEU A 217 8.40 -8.44 -6.19
C LEU A 217 6.88 -8.50 -6.39
N GLY A 218 6.14 -7.80 -5.53
CA GLY A 218 4.69 -7.87 -5.52
C GLY A 218 4.03 -6.75 -4.73
N ILE A 219 2.70 -6.82 -4.72
CA ILE A 219 1.81 -5.95 -3.93
C ILE A 219 0.97 -6.85 -3.03
N ILE A 220 0.89 -6.52 -1.75
CA ILE A 220 0.05 -7.22 -0.78
C ILE A 220 -1.41 -6.99 -1.16
N TYR A 221 -2.19 -8.05 -1.33
CA TYR A 221 -3.63 -7.92 -1.51
C TYR A 221 -4.44 -8.46 -0.32
N GLU A 222 -3.84 -9.34 0.48
CA GLU A 222 -4.46 -9.93 1.66
C GLU A 222 -3.36 -10.37 2.65
N GLY A 223 -3.71 -10.51 3.91
CA GLY A 223 -2.83 -11.08 4.92
C GLY A 223 -3.63 -11.46 6.16
N GLY A 224 -3.12 -12.40 6.93
CA GLY A 224 -3.79 -12.84 8.13
C GLY A 224 -2.96 -13.80 8.98
N PRO A 225 -3.41 -14.08 10.20
CA PRO A 225 -2.82 -15.11 11.03
C PRO A 225 -3.04 -16.49 10.41
N GLY A 226 -2.09 -17.39 10.61
CA GLY A 226 -2.26 -18.80 10.30
C GLY A 226 -3.27 -19.48 11.22
N GLN A 227 -3.67 -20.69 10.85
CA GLN A 227 -4.68 -21.47 11.58
C GLN A 227 -4.34 -21.73 13.06
N HIS A 228 -3.06 -21.67 13.42
CA HIS A 228 -2.58 -21.97 14.78
C HIS A 228 -2.02 -20.76 15.53
N ALA A 229 -2.28 -19.52 15.04
CA ALA A 229 -1.79 -18.27 15.62
C ALA A 229 -0.26 -18.14 15.83
N ASP A 230 0.51 -19.12 15.34
CA ASP A 230 1.97 -19.17 15.37
C ASP A 230 2.63 -18.80 14.05
N SER A 231 1.81 -18.42 13.08
CA SER A 231 2.24 -18.14 11.72
C SER A 231 1.48 -16.97 11.11
N ILE A 232 2.11 -16.34 10.13
CA ILE A 232 1.54 -15.26 9.33
C ILE A 232 1.57 -15.67 7.87
N TYR A 233 0.47 -15.44 7.18
CA TYR A 233 0.38 -15.52 5.73
C TYR A 233 0.26 -14.12 5.13
N VAL A 234 1.06 -13.84 4.11
CA VAL A 234 0.94 -12.66 3.28
C VAL A 234 0.73 -13.10 1.83
N TYR A 235 -0.38 -12.64 1.27
CA TYR A 235 -0.74 -12.95 -0.12
C TYR A 235 -0.37 -11.78 -1.01
N GLY A 236 0.42 -12.05 -2.07
CA GLY A 236 0.94 -11.07 -3.02
C GLY A 236 0.40 -11.27 -4.43
N GLU A 237 0.07 -10.17 -5.08
CA GLU A 237 -0.06 -10.08 -6.54
C GLU A 237 1.33 -9.77 -7.11
N LEU A 238 1.81 -10.55 -8.08
CA LEU A 238 3.13 -10.35 -8.67
C LEU A 238 3.21 -9.00 -9.38
N ALA A 239 4.22 -8.21 -9.06
CA ALA A 239 4.43 -6.86 -9.54
C ALA A 239 5.91 -6.59 -9.83
N THR A 240 6.51 -7.47 -10.63
CA THR A 240 7.88 -7.21 -11.12
C THR A 240 7.93 -5.93 -11.95
N PRO A 241 9.12 -5.32 -12.14
CA PRO A 241 9.25 -4.10 -12.96
C PRO A 241 8.58 -4.19 -14.33
N ASP A 242 8.69 -5.32 -15.01
CA ASP A 242 8.09 -5.52 -16.36
C ASP A 242 6.56 -5.57 -16.30
N ILE A 243 6.01 -6.26 -15.31
CA ILE A 243 4.55 -6.31 -15.10
C ILE A 243 4.01 -4.92 -14.80
N VAL A 244 4.67 -4.17 -13.90
CA VAL A 244 4.24 -2.81 -13.55
C VAL A 244 4.36 -1.86 -14.73
N ARG A 245 5.42 -1.96 -15.56
CA ARG A 245 5.53 -1.18 -16.82
C ARG A 245 4.36 -1.48 -17.77
N GLY A 246 3.93 -2.74 -17.85
CA GLY A 246 2.73 -3.13 -18.61
C GLY A 246 1.45 -2.47 -18.09
N TRP A 247 1.29 -2.33 -16.78
CA TRP A 247 0.16 -1.61 -16.16
C TRP A 247 0.24 -0.10 -16.43
N ILE A 248 1.42 0.49 -16.28
CA ILE A 248 1.69 1.91 -16.53
C ILE A 248 1.32 2.31 -17.96
N GLY A 249 1.60 1.44 -18.94
CA GLY A 249 1.23 1.66 -20.34
C GLY A 249 -0.28 1.84 -20.57
N GLN A 250 -1.12 1.41 -19.65
CA GLN A 250 -2.59 1.57 -19.71
C GLN A 250 -3.08 2.87 -19.02
N CYS A 251 -2.20 3.56 -18.26
CA CYS A 251 -2.56 4.79 -17.56
C CYS A 251 -2.54 5.98 -18.52
N GLN A 252 -3.62 6.78 -18.48
CA GLN A 252 -3.62 8.07 -19.17
C GLN A 252 -2.63 9.02 -18.50
N PRO A 253 -1.86 9.81 -19.28
CA PRO A 253 -0.98 10.84 -18.71
C PRO A 253 -1.76 11.88 -17.88
N LEU A 254 -1.11 12.40 -16.83
CA LEU A 254 -1.60 13.59 -16.14
C LEU A 254 -1.68 14.74 -17.15
N ARG A 255 -2.84 15.35 -17.24
CA ARG A 255 -3.06 16.57 -18.03
C ARG A 255 -2.78 17.79 -17.17
#